data_789a072ac9b95af1014554339d68d01a
#
_entry.id   789a072ac9b95af1014554339d68d01a
#
_cell.length_a   1.000
_cell.length_b   1.000
_cell.length_c   1.000
_cell.angle_alpha   90.00
_cell.angle_beta   90.00
_cell.angle_gamma   90.00
#
_symmetry.space_group_name_H-M   'P 1'
#
loop_
_entity.id
_entity.type
_entity.pdbx_description
1 polymer ?
#
loop_
_entity_poly.entity_id
_entity_poly.type
_entity_poly.pdbx_seq_one_letter_code
_entity_poly.pdbx_strand_id
1 'polypeptide(L)'
;MGLGLSPDEAAESLGISRAALYNYEKGEGPVKLETLERIAGLLQTSVPSLLGVGTEYFASAIAYFERLRQIEEVAERVLVYYEPVTFLLTSDEYPKILREMLLEGLPEKLPNRKRAQAEIEQLMDVLGKRRATISGGGPGFAGIIGATQVRRLLRTGFIGTYDLPKSERERRRLAARKEVERIAAVMENEPVGIQIGIVDDTLPNQTFEICRMRDGSALVAVSPFRLGELPNVRLGVASVTGADEAINLYKQLAEQMWQRAAKGAAGAALLRKCLKEPPI
;
A
#
# COMPACT_ATOMS: atom_id res chain seq x y z
N MET A 1 16.13 -6.59 -3.71
CA MET A 1 17.12 -7.60 -3.27
C MET A 1 18.22 -7.64 -4.31
N GLY A 2 19.46 -7.29 -3.96
CA GLY A 2 20.58 -7.55 -4.86
C GLY A 2 20.79 -9.05 -4.94
N LEU A 3 21.10 -9.57 -6.13
CA LEU A 3 21.40 -10.99 -6.35
C LEU A 3 22.68 -11.46 -5.61
N GLY A 4 23.34 -10.56 -4.88
CA GLY A 4 24.62 -10.84 -4.20
C GLY A 4 25.80 -11.09 -5.15
N LEU A 5 25.61 -10.82 -6.46
CA LEU A 5 26.66 -10.94 -7.47
C LEU A 5 27.58 -9.72 -7.42
N SER A 6 28.87 -9.95 -7.52
CA SER A 6 29.85 -8.88 -7.81
C SER A 6 29.64 -8.35 -9.25
N PRO A 7 30.09 -7.12 -9.56
CA PRO A 7 30.01 -6.58 -10.91
C PRO A 7 30.76 -7.46 -11.96
N ASP A 8 31.81 -8.15 -11.57
CA ASP A 8 32.56 -9.05 -12.44
C ASP A 8 31.78 -10.33 -12.76
N GLU A 9 31.17 -10.97 -11.75
CA GLU A 9 30.25 -12.11 -11.93
C GLU A 9 29.00 -11.77 -12.75
N ALA A 10 28.44 -10.59 -12.54
CA ALA A 10 27.31 -10.13 -13.33
C ALA A 10 27.70 -9.91 -14.81
N ALA A 11 28.84 -9.25 -15.08
CA ALA A 11 29.32 -9.03 -16.44
C ALA A 11 29.66 -10.36 -17.17
N GLU A 12 30.25 -11.31 -16.47
CA GLU A 12 30.54 -12.66 -17.00
C GLU A 12 29.22 -13.41 -17.33
N SER A 13 28.26 -13.41 -16.40
CA SER A 13 26.94 -14.04 -16.59
C SER A 13 26.17 -13.46 -17.78
N LEU A 14 26.36 -12.15 -18.05
CA LEU A 14 25.74 -11.45 -19.16
C LEU A 14 26.55 -11.56 -20.47
N GLY A 15 27.77 -12.10 -20.44
CA GLY A 15 28.66 -12.19 -21.59
C GLY A 15 29.07 -10.81 -22.14
N ILE A 16 29.26 -9.82 -21.26
CA ILE A 16 29.67 -8.45 -21.59
C ILE A 16 30.89 -8.04 -20.78
N SER A 17 31.56 -6.98 -21.20
CA SER A 17 32.69 -6.44 -20.40
C SER A 17 32.14 -5.66 -19.19
N ARG A 18 32.93 -5.59 -18.11
CA ARG A 18 32.66 -4.78 -16.93
C ARG A 18 32.41 -3.30 -17.27
N ALA A 19 33.16 -2.77 -18.25
CA ALA A 19 32.99 -1.40 -18.73
C ALA A 19 31.62 -1.22 -19.42
N ALA A 20 31.18 -2.21 -20.19
CA ALA A 20 29.84 -2.18 -20.80
C ALA A 20 28.74 -2.25 -19.74
N LEU A 21 28.87 -3.11 -18.73
CA LEU A 21 27.93 -3.17 -17.61
C LEU A 21 27.82 -1.81 -16.89
N TYR A 22 28.96 -1.19 -16.57
CA TYR A 22 29.02 0.11 -15.92
C TYR A 22 28.34 1.22 -16.76
N ASN A 23 28.55 1.23 -18.09
CA ASN A 23 27.88 2.19 -18.98
C ASN A 23 26.36 1.96 -19.02
N TYR A 24 25.91 0.69 -19.00
CA TYR A 24 24.49 0.38 -18.95
C TYR A 24 23.84 0.84 -17.62
N GLU A 25 24.51 0.64 -16.49
CA GLU A 25 24.03 1.12 -15.19
C GLU A 25 23.93 2.65 -15.12
N LYS A 26 24.79 3.37 -15.86
CA LYS A 26 24.72 4.83 -16.01
C LYS A 26 23.73 5.34 -17.04
N GLY A 27 23.15 4.46 -17.85
CA GLY A 27 22.34 4.86 -18.98
C GLY A 27 23.14 5.43 -20.15
N GLU A 28 24.45 5.13 -20.23
CA GLU A 28 25.36 5.59 -21.28
C GLU A 28 25.44 4.56 -22.40
N GLY A 29 24.76 4.86 -23.49
CA GLY A 29 24.79 4.06 -24.73
C GLY A 29 23.61 3.09 -24.90
N PRO A 30 23.35 2.65 -26.13
CA PRO A 30 22.25 1.76 -26.45
C PRO A 30 22.53 0.33 -25.99
N VAL A 31 21.57 -0.29 -25.30
CA VAL A 31 21.60 -1.71 -24.94
C VAL A 31 20.93 -2.52 -26.04
N LYS A 32 21.59 -3.57 -26.55
CA LYS A 32 21.00 -4.47 -27.53
C LYS A 32 19.87 -5.30 -26.91
N LEU A 33 18.85 -5.67 -27.68
CA LEU A 33 17.72 -6.45 -27.21
C LEU A 33 18.15 -7.78 -26.58
N GLU A 34 19.09 -8.48 -27.21
CA GLU A 34 19.61 -9.75 -26.68
C GLU A 34 20.33 -9.58 -25.31
N THR A 35 20.92 -8.42 -25.09
CA THR A 35 21.54 -8.09 -23.79
C THR A 35 20.46 -7.79 -22.75
N LEU A 36 19.41 -7.05 -23.13
CA LEU A 36 18.25 -6.81 -22.27
C LEU A 36 17.54 -8.11 -21.87
N GLU A 37 17.37 -9.07 -22.80
CA GLU A 37 16.82 -10.39 -22.50
C GLU A 37 17.66 -11.17 -21.49
N ARG A 38 19.01 -11.14 -21.62
CA ARG A 38 19.92 -11.77 -20.65
C ARG A 38 19.87 -11.08 -19.30
N ILE A 39 19.84 -9.75 -19.26
CA ILE A 39 19.67 -8.98 -18.02
C ILE A 39 18.33 -9.34 -17.37
N ALA A 40 17.23 -9.40 -18.14
CA ALA A 40 15.93 -9.79 -17.63
C ALA A 40 15.95 -11.20 -17.03
N GLY A 41 16.58 -12.16 -17.70
CA GLY A 41 16.74 -13.53 -17.21
C GLY A 41 17.57 -13.58 -15.93
N LEU A 42 18.69 -12.87 -15.85
CA LEU A 42 19.56 -12.80 -14.68
C LEU A 42 18.83 -12.20 -13.46
N LEU A 43 18.05 -11.13 -13.69
CA LEU A 43 17.28 -10.44 -12.66
C LEU A 43 15.91 -11.10 -12.38
N GLN A 44 15.59 -12.21 -13.05
CA GLN A 44 14.29 -12.89 -12.96
C GLN A 44 13.10 -11.94 -13.19
N THR A 45 13.24 -11.05 -14.16
CA THR A 45 12.21 -10.07 -14.56
C THR A 45 11.93 -10.15 -16.06
N SER A 46 11.11 -9.26 -16.61
CA SER A 46 10.82 -9.18 -18.04
C SER A 46 11.50 -7.97 -18.69
N VAL A 47 11.76 -8.03 -19.99
CA VAL A 47 12.29 -6.89 -20.76
C VAL A 47 11.39 -5.65 -20.64
N PRO A 48 10.05 -5.73 -20.76
CA PRO A 48 9.16 -4.60 -20.50
C PRO A 48 9.35 -3.99 -19.11
N SER A 49 9.56 -4.81 -18.09
CA SER A 49 9.81 -4.36 -16.72
C SER A 49 11.12 -3.58 -16.61
N LEU A 50 12.19 -4.05 -17.28
CA LEU A 50 13.48 -3.34 -17.33
C LEU A 50 13.36 -1.98 -18.05
N LEU A 51 12.49 -1.88 -19.04
CA LEU A 51 12.21 -0.64 -19.78
C LEU A 51 11.24 0.30 -19.03
N GLY A 52 10.77 -0.10 -17.84
CA GLY A 52 9.81 0.68 -17.07
C GLY A 52 8.40 0.72 -17.65
N VAL A 53 8.12 -0.09 -18.69
CA VAL A 53 6.81 -0.18 -19.36
C VAL A 53 6.03 -1.45 -19.00
N GLY A 54 6.63 -2.30 -18.17
CA GLY A 54 6.02 -3.55 -17.71
C GLY A 54 5.31 -3.42 -16.37
N THR A 55 4.72 -4.54 -15.95
CA THR A 55 4.15 -4.69 -14.61
C THR A 55 5.17 -5.33 -13.68
N GLU A 56 5.45 -4.66 -12.57
CA GLU A 56 6.24 -5.22 -11.47
C GLU A 56 5.31 -6.07 -10.59
N TYR A 57 5.77 -7.25 -10.15
CA TYR A 57 5.00 -8.14 -9.28
C TYR A 57 5.72 -8.37 -7.95
N PHE A 58 4.97 -8.39 -6.86
CA PHE A 58 5.49 -8.52 -5.50
C PHE A 58 4.76 -9.62 -4.74
N ALA A 59 5.44 -10.71 -4.41
CA ALA A 59 4.95 -11.74 -3.50
C ALA A 59 5.20 -11.40 -2.02
N SER A 60 5.98 -10.35 -1.74
CA SER A 60 6.32 -9.87 -0.40
C SER A 60 5.66 -8.52 -0.13
N ALA A 61 4.92 -8.41 0.97
CA ALA A 61 4.35 -7.14 1.42
C ALA A 61 5.44 -6.10 1.72
N ILE A 62 6.58 -6.51 2.28
CA ILE A 62 7.69 -5.60 2.58
C ILE A 62 8.22 -4.98 1.29
N ALA A 63 8.49 -5.80 0.28
CA ALA A 63 8.99 -5.32 -1.01
C ALA A 63 7.98 -4.40 -1.70
N TYR A 64 6.68 -4.75 -1.64
CA TYR A 64 5.60 -3.94 -2.19
C TYR A 64 5.50 -2.57 -1.50
N PHE A 65 5.43 -2.54 -0.18
CA PHE A 65 5.31 -1.27 0.55
C PHE A 65 6.58 -0.42 0.47
N GLU A 66 7.77 -1.04 0.36
CA GLU A 66 9.01 -0.32 0.09
C GLU A 66 9.00 0.30 -1.31
N ARG A 67 8.47 -0.41 -2.32
CA ARG A 67 8.29 0.15 -3.65
C ARG A 67 7.32 1.34 -3.65
N LEU A 68 6.20 1.23 -2.94
CA LEU A 68 5.27 2.35 -2.77
C LEU A 68 5.94 3.56 -2.09
N ARG A 69 6.75 3.33 -1.04
CA ARG A 69 7.50 4.40 -0.38
C ARG A 69 8.36 5.19 -1.38
N GLN A 70 9.11 4.48 -2.23
CA GLN A 70 9.94 5.11 -3.27
C GLN A 70 9.12 5.91 -4.28
N ILE A 71 7.95 5.40 -4.66
CA ILE A 71 7.03 6.08 -5.57
C ILE A 71 6.45 7.34 -4.92
N GLU A 72 5.95 7.23 -3.69
CA GLU A 72 5.34 8.32 -2.93
C GLU A 72 6.31 9.48 -2.66
N GLU A 73 7.60 9.22 -2.47
CA GLU A 73 8.63 10.25 -2.26
C GLU A 73 8.78 11.21 -3.45
N VAL A 74 8.50 10.74 -4.66
CA VAL A 74 8.64 11.53 -5.90
C VAL A 74 7.29 11.87 -6.54
N ALA A 75 6.19 11.32 -6.03
CA ALA A 75 4.85 11.61 -6.51
C ALA A 75 4.43 13.05 -6.20
N GLU A 76 3.61 13.63 -7.07
CA GLU A 76 2.91 14.89 -6.85
C GLU A 76 1.60 14.65 -6.08
N ARG A 77 0.89 13.58 -6.44
CA ARG A 77 -0.42 13.24 -5.88
C ARG A 77 -0.64 11.74 -5.84
N VAL A 78 -1.31 11.31 -4.78
CA VAL A 78 -1.71 9.91 -4.58
C VAL A 78 -3.22 9.85 -4.40
N LEU A 79 -3.90 8.99 -5.17
CA LEU A 79 -5.30 8.65 -4.99
C LEU A 79 -5.38 7.18 -4.60
N VAL A 80 -6.00 6.89 -3.46
CA VAL A 80 -6.03 5.54 -2.88
C VAL A 80 -7.45 5.11 -2.58
N TYR A 81 -7.86 3.95 -3.08
CA TYR A 81 -8.96 3.20 -2.52
C TYR A 81 -8.40 2.16 -1.54
N TYR A 82 -8.77 2.29 -0.27
CA TYR A 82 -8.25 1.46 0.82
C TYR A 82 -9.36 0.97 1.74
N GLU A 83 -9.05 -0.01 2.57
CA GLU A 83 -9.92 -0.41 3.68
C GLU A 83 -10.09 0.76 4.66
N PRO A 84 -11.09 0.73 5.57
CA PRO A 84 -11.58 1.93 6.27
C PRO A 84 -10.53 2.75 7.02
N VAL A 85 -9.35 2.19 7.23
CA VAL A 85 -8.24 2.87 7.91
C VAL A 85 -6.96 2.68 7.09
N THR A 86 -6.38 3.78 6.59
CA THR A 86 -5.04 3.75 6.00
C THR A 86 -3.99 4.06 7.05
N PHE A 87 -2.92 3.27 7.08
CA PHE A 87 -1.79 3.50 7.98
C PHE A 87 -1.21 4.92 7.88
N LEU A 88 -1.32 5.54 6.70
CA LEU A 88 -0.76 6.86 6.41
C LEU A 88 -1.43 8.01 7.19
N LEU A 89 -2.70 7.86 7.58
CA LEU A 89 -3.50 8.89 8.26
C LEU A 89 -3.93 8.50 9.69
N THR A 90 -3.45 7.39 10.22
CA THR A 90 -3.82 6.92 11.56
C THR A 90 -3.16 7.73 12.69
N SER A 91 -3.67 7.54 13.91
CA SER A 91 -3.06 8.05 15.13
C SER A 91 -1.70 7.38 15.42
N ASP A 92 -0.94 7.92 16.38
CA ASP A 92 0.33 7.34 16.83
C ASP A 92 0.15 6.04 17.63
N GLU A 93 -1.08 5.72 18.03
CA GLU A 93 -1.40 4.47 18.72
C GLU A 93 -1.60 3.31 17.73
N TYR A 94 -2.08 3.59 16.52
CA TYR A 94 -2.39 2.53 15.55
C TYR A 94 -1.20 1.66 15.15
N PRO A 95 0.02 2.17 14.96
CA PRO A 95 1.19 1.33 14.66
C PRO A 95 1.42 0.23 15.70
N LYS A 96 1.20 0.50 16.99
CA LYS A 96 1.34 -0.50 18.07
C LYS A 96 0.27 -1.58 17.94
N ILE A 97 -0.98 -1.15 17.69
CA ILE A 97 -2.12 -2.06 17.49
C ILE A 97 -1.88 -2.94 16.25
N LEU A 98 -1.43 -2.37 15.14
CA LEU A 98 -1.14 -3.14 13.91
C LEU A 98 -0.04 -4.17 14.17
N ARG A 99 1.03 -3.81 14.87
CA ARG A 99 2.09 -4.74 15.25
C ARG A 99 1.54 -5.91 16.08
N GLU A 100 0.69 -5.64 17.08
CA GLU A 100 0.02 -6.67 17.88
C GLU A 100 -0.83 -7.59 16.99
N MET A 101 -1.65 -7.04 16.09
CA MET A 101 -2.48 -7.79 15.16
C MET A 101 -1.66 -8.69 14.24
N LEU A 102 -0.54 -8.20 13.70
CA LEU A 102 0.35 -8.98 12.84
C LEU A 102 0.99 -10.15 13.60
N LEU A 103 1.36 -9.95 14.86
CA LEU A 103 1.91 -11.01 15.73
C LEU A 103 0.85 -12.05 16.11
N GLU A 104 -0.38 -11.61 16.39
CA GLU A 104 -1.55 -12.46 16.67
C GLU A 104 -1.91 -13.34 15.47
N GLY A 105 -1.80 -12.79 14.26
CA GLY A 105 -2.07 -13.52 13.00
C GLY A 105 -1.01 -14.55 12.60
N LEU A 106 0.09 -14.67 13.36
CA LEU A 106 1.10 -15.69 13.10
C LEU A 106 0.63 -17.07 13.62
N PRO A 107 0.59 -18.12 12.76
CA PRO A 107 0.26 -19.46 13.21
C PRO A 107 1.14 -19.92 14.37
N GLU A 108 0.57 -20.62 15.35
CA GLU A 108 1.32 -21.13 16.50
C GLU A 108 2.49 -22.03 16.09
N LYS A 109 2.26 -22.94 15.11
CA LYS A 109 3.23 -23.89 14.58
C LYS A 109 3.96 -23.38 13.34
N LEU A 110 4.25 -22.07 13.28
CA LEU A 110 4.96 -21.50 12.12
C LEU A 110 6.44 -21.91 12.16
N PRO A 111 6.98 -22.61 11.14
CA PRO A 111 8.41 -22.78 10.98
C PRO A 111 9.10 -21.40 10.92
N ASN A 112 10.22 -21.25 11.62
CA ASN A 112 10.96 -19.97 11.63
C ASN A 112 10.17 -18.75 12.16
N ARG A 113 9.35 -18.91 13.21
CA ARG A 113 8.57 -17.83 13.83
C ARG A 113 9.40 -16.58 14.14
N LYS A 114 10.66 -16.74 14.57
CA LYS A 114 11.58 -15.61 14.81
C LYS A 114 11.83 -14.79 13.54
N ARG A 115 11.99 -15.44 12.40
CA ARG A 115 12.14 -14.76 11.11
C ARG A 115 10.88 -13.98 10.73
N ALA A 116 9.71 -14.59 10.88
CA ALA A 116 8.44 -13.92 10.62
C ALA A 116 8.23 -12.69 11.52
N GLN A 117 8.67 -12.75 12.79
CA GLN A 117 8.66 -11.59 13.69
C GLN A 117 9.61 -10.49 13.21
N ALA A 118 10.83 -10.83 12.78
CA ALA A 118 11.77 -9.85 12.21
C ALA A 118 11.22 -9.21 10.93
N GLU A 119 10.54 -9.96 10.07
CA GLU A 119 9.87 -9.45 8.87
C GLU A 119 8.73 -8.48 9.24
N ILE A 120 7.99 -8.71 10.32
CA ILE A 120 6.99 -7.75 10.83
C ILE A 120 7.66 -6.44 11.26
N GLU A 121 8.78 -6.48 11.99
CA GLU A 121 9.49 -5.26 12.39
C GLU A 121 10.01 -4.48 11.16
N GLN A 122 10.55 -5.15 10.16
CA GLN A 122 10.95 -4.52 8.90
C GLN A 122 9.76 -3.87 8.18
N LEU A 123 8.61 -4.55 8.14
CA LEU A 123 7.39 -3.99 7.58
C LEU A 123 6.96 -2.73 8.33
N MET A 124 6.98 -2.76 9.68
CA MET A 124 6.60 -1.60 10.50
C MET A 124 7.52 -0.40 10.26
N ASP A 125 8.84 -0.63 10.06
CA ASP A 125 9.80 0.43 9.71
C ASP A 125 9.47 1.06 8.35
N VAL A 126 9.21 0.25 7.32
CA VAL A 126 8.80 0.73 5.98
C VAL A 126 7.52 1.54 6.05
N LEU A 127 6.50 1.04 6.76
CA LEU A 127 5.23 1.74 6.93
C LEU A 127 5.40 3.07 7.69
N GLY A 128 6.26 3.09 8.71
CA GLY A 128 6.60 4.30 9.46
C GLY A 128 7.24 5.37 8.56
N LYS A 129 8.16 4.98 7.68
CA LYS A 129 8.79 5.88 6.70
C LYS A 129 7.77 6.43 5.70
N ARG A 130 6.87 5.59 5.15
CA ARG A 130 5.78 6.04 4.27
C ARG A 130 4.90 7.09 4.97
N ARG A 131 4.50 6.82 6.22
CA ARG A 131 3.70 7.76 7.00
C ARG A 131 4.41 9.08 7.21
N ALA A 132 5.71 9.07 7.52
CA ALA A 132 6.52 10.27 7.68
C ALA A 132 6.58 11.11 6.39
N THR A 133 6.68 10.47 5.22
CA THR A 133 6.63 11.17 3.91
C THR A 133 5.32 11.93 3.74
N ILE A 134 4.18 11.29 3.96
CA ILE A 134 2.86 11.94 3.81
C ILE A 134 2.66 13.05 4.85
N SER A 135 3.01 12.80 6.12
CA SER A 135 2.86 13.80 7.20
C SER A 135 3.83 14.98 7.07
N GLY A 136 4.98 14.79 6.42
CA GLY A 136 6.02 15.80 6.21
C GLY A 136 5.77 16.74 5.02
N GLY A 137 4.57 16.77 4.46
CA GLY A 137 4.24 17.59 3.30
C GLY A 137 4.58 16.93 1.96
N GLY A 138 4.53 15.61 1.92
CA GLY A 138 4.67 14.80 0.70
C GLY A 138 3.55 15.03 -0.31
N PRO A 139 3.23 14.03 -1.15
CA PRO A 139 2.23 14.16 -2.20
C PRO A 139 0.85 14.52 -1.66
N GLY A 140 0.07 15.25 -2.44
CA GLY A 140 -1.35 15.44 -2.14
C GLY A 140 -2.06 14.10 -2.06
N PHE A 141 -2.88 13.88 -1.02
CA PHE A 141 -3.56 12.62 -0.73
C PHE A 141 -5.05 12.72 -0.97
N ALA A 142 -5.59 11.84 -1.79
CA ALA A 142 -7.04 11.64 -1.95
C ALA A 142 -7.40 10.19 -1.62
N GLY A 143 -8.21 9.98 -0.59
CA GLY A 143 -8.59 8.67 -0.11
C GLY A 143 -10.06 8.34 -0.37
N ILE A 144 -10.37 7.11 -0.75
CA ILE A 144 -11.74 6.60 -0.86
C ILE A 144 -11.89 5.44 0.11
N ILE A 145 -12.94 5.47 0.93
CA ILE A 145 -13.30 4.41 1.88
C ILE A 145 -14.75 3.98 1.69
N GLY A 146 -15.07 2.79 2.15
CA GLY A 146 -16.44 2.27 2.10
C GLY A 146 -17.14 2.28 3.45
N ALA A 147 -18.39 2.73 3.48
CA ALA A 147 -19.20 2.73 4.68
C ALA A 147 -19.45 1.31 5.24
N THR A 148 -19.61 0.31 4.35
CA THR A 148 -19.76 -1.09 4.76
C THR A 148 -18.52 -1.62 5.48
N GLN A 149 -17.32 -1.30 4.99
CA GLN A 149 -16.07 -1.68 5.65
C GLN A 149 -15.91 -0.95 6.99
N VAL A 150 -16.31 0.33 7.08
CA VAL A 150 -16.32 1.07 8.35
C VAL A 150 -17.25 0.41 9.36
N ARG A 151 -18.50 0.07 8.97
CA ARG A 151 -19.44 -0.64 9.86
C ARG A 151 -18.89 -1.98 10.34
N ARG A 152 -18.25 -2.74 9.44
CA ARG A 152 -17.59 -4.01 9.79
C ARG A 152 -16.48 -3.79 10.81
N LEU A 153 -15.58 -2.84 10.56
CA LEU A 153 -14.50 -2.50 11.49
C LEU A 153 -15.01 -2.07 12.87
N LEU A 154 -16.05 -1.24 12.93
CA LEU A 154 -16.65 -0.78 14.19
C LEU A 154 -17.25 -1.95 15.01
N ARG A 155 -17.73 -3.00 14.35
CA ARG A 155 -18.28 -4.21 14.96
C ARG A 155 -17.20 -5.16 15.46
N THR A 156 -16.18 -5.41 14.65
CA THR A 156 -15.13 -6.39 14.96
C THR A 156 -13.99 -5.77 15.77
N GLY A 157 -13.64 -4.53 15.50
CA GLY A 157 -12.44 -3.87 16.01
C GLY A 157 -11.18 -4.22 15.21
N PHE A 158 -10.05 -3.75 15.66
CA PHE A 158 -8.73 -4.10 15.13
C PHE A 158 -8.27 -5.43 15.68
N ILE A 159 -8.50 -6.52 14.97
CA ILE A 159 -8.17 -7.87 15.39
C ILE A 159 -7.20 -8.55 14.42
N GLY A 160 -6.20 -9.28 14.94
CA GLY A 160 -5.30 -10.15 14.19
C GLY A 160 -5.78 -11.60 14.15
N THR A 161 -6.66 -11.97 15.07
CA THR A 161 -7.34 -13.26 15.15
C THR A 161 -8.72 -13.10 15.76
N TYR A 162 -9.64 -14.05 15.48
CA TYR A 162 -10.95 -14.07 16.14
C TYR A 162 -10.89 -14.60 17.58
N ASP A 163 -9.83 -15.31 17.93
CA ASP A 163 -9.64 -15.90 19.26
C ASP A 163 -8.95 -14.92 20.23
N LEU A 164 -9.68 -13.85 20.58
CA LEU A 164 -9.23 -12.85 21.53
C LEU A 164 -10.15 -12.83 22.78
N PRO A 165 -9.60 -12.60 23.99
CA PRO A 165 -10.40 -12.36 25.18
C PRO A 165 -11.41 -11.21 24.99
N LYS A 166 -12.57 -11.28 25.68
CA LYS A 166 -13.63 -10.28 25.54
C LYS A 166 -13.13 -8.86 25.83
N SER A 167 -12.35 -8.68 26.90
CA SER A 167 -11.75 -7.39 27.28
C SER A 167 -10.85 -6.81 26.17
N GLU A 168 -10.05 -7.67 25.52
CA GLU A 168 -9.17 -7.27 24.42
C GLU A 168 -9.98 -6.87 23.18
N ARG A 169 -11.01 -7.62 22.83
CA ARG A 169 -11.92 -7.26 21.74
C ARG A 169 -12.60 -5.89 21.97
N GLU A 170 -13.00 -5.61 23.21
CA GLU A 170 -13.58 -4.31 23.57
C GLU A 170 -12.55 -3.18 23.44
N ARG A 171 -11.31 -3.39 23.89
CA ARG A 171 -10.19 -2.43 23.70
C ARG A 171 -9.97 -2.12 22.23
N ARG A 172 -9.95 -3.17 21.38
CA ARG A 172 -9.72 -3.05 19.93
C ARG A 172 -10.89 -2.38 19.20
N ARG A 173 -12.12 -2.59 19.65
CA ARG A 173 -13.30 -1.86 19.14
C ARG A 173 -13.24 -0.38 19.51
N LEU A 174 -12.86 -0.06 20.75
CA LEU A 174 -12.71 1.32 21.17
C LEU A 174 -11.62 2.04 20.36
N ALA A 175 -10.50 1.39 20.10
CA ALA A 175 -9.45 1.92 19.24
C ALA A 175 -9.94 2.16 17.81
N ALA A 176 -10.69 1.23 17.22
CA ALA A 176 -11.29 1.39 15.90
C ALA A 176 -12.26 2.58 15.85
N ARG A 177 -13.08 2.78 16.89
CA ARG A 177 -13.96 3.96 16.99
C ARG A 177 -13.17 5.27 16.98
N LYS A 178 -12.09 5.35 17.76
CA LYS A 178 -11.22 6.54 17.82
C LYS A 178 -10.61 6.85 16.43
N GLU A 179 -10.17 5.84 15.69
CA GLU A 179 -9.63 6.05 14.34
C GLU A 179 -10.72 6.52 13.36
N VAL A 180 -11.94 5.98 13.43
CA VAL A 180 -13.06 6.44 12.59
C VAL A 180 -13.48 7.86 12.95
N GLU A 181 -13.51 8.22 14.24
CA GLU A 181 -13.75 9.60 14.71
C GLU A 181 -12.66 10.56 14.20
N ARG A 182 -11.39 10.13 14.20
CA ARG A 182 -10.27 10.89 13.64
C ARG A 182 -10.46 11.14 12.14
N ILE A 183 -10.83 10.10 11.38
CA ILE A 183 -11.10 10.25 9.92
C ILE A 183 -12.25 11.24 9.70
N ALA A 184 -13.32 11.16 10.49
CA ALA A 184 -14.44 12.11 10.41
C ALA A 184 -13.98 13.55 10.68
N ALA A 185 -13.10 13.76 11.66
CA ALA A 185 -12.52 15.08 11.94
C ALA A 185 -11.61 15.57 10.80
N VAL A 186 -10.81 14.70 10.18
CA VAL A 186 -10.00 15.04 9.00
C VAL A 186 -10.89 15.47 7.84
N MET A 187 -12.00 14.74 7.59
CA MET A 187 -12.96 15.09 6.53
C MET A 187 -13.63 16.43 6.78
N GLU A 188 -13.95 16.75 8.03
CA GLU A 188 -14.62 18.00 8.41
C GLU A 188 -13.70 19.22 8.35
N ASN A 189 -12.43 19.05 8.76
CA ASN A 189 -11.43 20.11 8.82
C ASN A 189 -10.74 20.37 7.47
N GLU A 190 -10.83 19.43 6.52
CA GLU A 190 -10.26 19.49 5.17
C GLU A 190 -8.82 20.06 5.16
N PRO A 191 -7.85 19.43 5.85
CA PRO A 191 -6.49 19.94 5.90
C PRO A 191 -5.90 19.99 4.49
N VAL A 192 -5.05 21.01 4.24
CA VAL A 192 -4.44 21.21 2.93
C VAL A 192 -3.74 19.95 2.45
N GLY A 193 -4.03 19.54 1.21
CA GLY A 193 -3.42 18.38 0.58
C GLY A 193 -4.06 17.03 0.95
N ILE A 194 -5.05 16.97 1.84
CA ILE A 194 -5.72 15.71 2.22
C ILE A 194 -7.21 15.81 1.93
N GLN A 195 -7.72 14.89 1.13
CA GLN A 195 -9.14 14.74 0.85
C GLN A 195 -9.56 13.29 1.09
N ILE A 196 -10.72 13.08 1.70
CA ILE A 196 -11.28 11.75 1.93
C ILE A 196 -12.73 11.74 1.47
N GLY A 197 -13.10 10.71 0.72
CA GLY A 197 -14.48 10.43 0.31
C GLY A 197 -14.96 9.10 0.87
N ILE A 198 -16.20 9.04 1.36
CA ILE A 198 -16.83 7.80 1.81
C ILE A 198 -17.98 7.41 0.87
N VAL A 199 -17.97 6.15 0.42
CA VAL A 199 -18.99 5.58 -0.48
C VAL A 199 -19.86 4.59 0.29
N ASP A 200 -21.18 4.74 0.21
CA ASP A 200 -22.15 3.81 0.80
C ASP A 200 -22.85 3.01 -0.31
N ASP A 201 -22.06 2.24 -1.05
CA ASP A 201 -22.50 1.44 -2.21
C ASP A 201 -21.54 0.26 -2.39
N THR A 202 -21.75 -0.53 -3.47
CA THR A 202 -20.85 -1.60 -3.89
C THR A 202 -19.48 -1.05 -4.26
N LEU A 203 -18.43 -1.69 -3.76
CA LEU A 203 -17.04 -1.31 -3.94
C LEU A 203 -16.20 -2.51 -4.42
N PRO A 204 -15.09 -2.27 -5.11
CA PRO A 204 -14.15 -3.32 -5.45
C PRO A 204 -13.63 -4.06 -4.22
N ASN A 205 -13.30 -5.35 -4.39
CA ASN A 205 -12.68 -6.15 -3.32
C ASN A 205 -11.18 -5.92 -3.18
N GLN A 206 -10.53 -5.37 -4.20
CA GLN A 206 -9.11 -5.08 -4.20
C GLN A 206 -8.86 -3.60 -3.95
N THR A 207 -7.90 -3.31 -3.11
CA THR A 207 -7.39 -1.96 -2.92
C THR A 207 -6.45 -1.59 -4.06
N PHE A 208 -6.44 -0.31 -4.41
CA PHE A 208 -5.52 0.22 -5.41
C PHE A 208 -5.05 1.62 -5.04
N GLU A 209 -3.92 1.99 -5.60
CA GLU A 209 -3.32 3.31 -5.45
C GLU A 209 -2.87 3.82 -6.82
N ILE A 210 -3.23 5.06 -7.15
CA ILE A 210 -2.81 5.75 -8.36
C ILE A 210 -1.88 6.87 -7.93
N CYS A 211 -0.61 6.76 -8.31
CA CYS A 211 0.40 7.77 -8.04
C CYS A 211 0.65 8.59 -9.32
N ARG A 212 0.40 9.89 -9.25
CA ARG A 212 0.74 10.84 -10.31
C ARG A 212 2.11 11.44 -10.01
N MET A 213 3.01 11.36 -10.99
CA MET A 213 4.35 11.91 -10.88
C MET A 213 4.39 13.37 -11.32
N ARG A 214 5.44 14.08 -10.93
CA ARG A 214 5.65 15.50 -11.29
C ARG A 214 5.88 15.72 -12.78
N ASP A 215 6.37 14.72 -13.50
CA ASP A 215 6.54 14.74 -14.97
C ASP A 215 5.25 14.46 -15.75
N GLY A 216 4.13 14.24 -15.04
CA GLY A 216 2.82 13.94 -15.61
C GLY A 216 2.56 12.45 -15.85
N SER A 217 3.56 11.58 -15.72
CA SER A 217 3.36 10.12 -15.77
C SER A 217 2.56 9.64 -14.57
N ALA A 218 2.06 8.41 -14.62
CA ALA A 218 1.35 7.81 -13.51
C ALA A 218 1.72 6.33 -13.35
N LEU A 219 1.56 5.83 -12.13
CA LEU A 219 1.67 4.41 -11.79
C LEU A 219 0.40 3.97 -11.08
N VAL A 220 0.01 2.72 -11.32
CA VAL A 220 -1.08 2.06 -10.59
C VAL A 220 -0.50 0.91 -9.80
N ALA A 221 -0.76 0.89 -8.51
CA ALA A 221 -0.44 -0.20 -7.62
C ALA A 221 -1.73 -0.89 -7.17
N VAL A 222 -1.76 -2.22 -7.25
CA VAL A 222 -2.90 -3.06 -6.84
C VAL A 222 -2.40 -4.11 -5.87
N SER A 223 -3.12 -4.31 -4.75
CA SER A 223 -2.61 -5.15 -3.69
C SER A 223 -3.68 -5.98 -2.99
N PRO A 224 -3.39 -7.28 -2.72
CA PRO A 224 -4.15 -8.09 -1.78
C PRO A 224 -3.70 -7.89 -0.33
N PHE A 225 -2.61 -7.15 -0.10
CA PHE A 225 -2.09 -6.92 1.24
C PHE A 225 -2.96 -5.88 1.97
N ARG A 226 -3.35 -6.19 3.20
CA ARG A 226 -4.27 -5.41 4.01
C ARG A 226 -3.69 -5.19 5.39
N LEU A 227 -3.90 -4.01 5.93
CA LEU A 227 -3.40 -3.60 7.24
C LEU A 227 -4.52 -3.32 8.25
N GLY A 228 -5.79 -3.45 7.82
CA GLY A 228 -6.97 -3.27 8.68
C GLY A 228 -7.31 -4.52 9.50
N GLU A 229 -8.61 -4.82 9.62
CA GLU A 229 -9.11 -6.02 10.29
C GLU A 229 -8.51 -7.29 9.66
N LEU A 230 -8.00 -8.21 10.48
CA LEU A 230 -7.34 -9.45 10.03
C LEU A 230 -6.27 -9.15 8.96
N PRO A 231 -5.19 -8.48 9.32
CA PRO A 231 -4.21 -8.02 8.34
C PRO A 231 -3.61 -9.19 7.55
N ASN A 232 -3.51 -8.99 6.25
CA ASN A 232 -2.87 -9.94 5.35
C ASN A 232 -1.61 -9.31 4.76
N VAL A 233 -0.44 -9.74 5.21
CA VAL A 233 0.87 -9.31 4.70
C VAL A 233 1.69 -10.49 4.18
N ARG A 234 1.09 -11.67 4.07
CA ARG A 234 1.80 -12.92 3.80
C ARG A 234 1.35 -13.64 2.54
N LEU A 235 0.08 -13.50 2.15
CA LEU A 235 -0.51 -14.27 1.06
C LEU A 235 -1.03 -13.35 -0.03
N GLY A 236 -0.49 -13.49 -1.21
CA GLY A 236 -0.94 -12.80 -2.41
C GLY A 236 0.19 -12.26 -3.25
N VAL A 237 -0.19 -11.69 -4.38
CA VAL A 237 0.74 -11.03 -5.30
C VAL A 237 0.20 -9.63 -5.56
N ALA A 238 0.97 -8.62 -5.18
CA ALA A 238 0.70 -7.24 -5.54
C ALA A 238 1.38 -6.90 -6.87
N SER A 239 0.90 -5.85 -7.53
CA SER A 239 1.48 -5.37 -8.78
C SER A 239 1.57 -3.86 -8.81
N VAL A 240 2.58 -3.34 -9.53
CA VAL A 240 2.73 -1.93 -9.89
C VAL A 240 2.94 -1.84 -11.39
N THR A 241 2.21 -0.98 -12.06
CA THR A 241 2.30 -0.83 -13.52
C THR A 241 2.18 0.62 -13.96
N GLY A 242 2.93 0.96 -15.01
CA GLY A 242 2.83 2.22 -15.75
C GLY A 242 2.11 2.06 -17.09
N ALA A 243 1.45 0.92 -17.36
CA ALA A 243 0.74 0.70 -18.60
C ALA A 243 -0.46 1.65 -18.74
N ASP A 244 -0.52 2.40 -19.82
CA ASP A 244 -1.57 3.41 -20.09
C ASP A 244 -2.98 2.83 -19.99
N GLU A 245 -3.19 1.62 -20.49
CA GLU A 245 -4.47 0.94 -20.41
C GLU A 245 -4.91 0.75 -18.94
N ALA A 246 -4.04 0.22 -18.10
CA ALA A 246 -4.32 0.03 -16.67
C ALA A 246 -4.57 1.37 -15.97
N ILE A 247 -3.71 2.37 -16.24
CA ILE A 247 -3.84 3.72 -15.67
C ILE A 247 -5.21 4.31 -16.01
N ASN A 248 -5.63 4.23 -17.29
CA ASN A 248 -6.90 4.79 -17.73
C ASN A 248 -8.10 4.08 -17.10
N LEU A 249 -8.08 2.74 -17.02
CA LEU A 249 -9.15 1.96 -16.39
C LEU A 249 -9.29 2.28 -14.90
N TYR A 250 -8.18 2.31 -14.16
CA TYR A 250 -8.21 2.63 -12.72
C TYR A 250 -8.56 4.10 -12.45
N LYS A 251 -8.15 5.04 -13.30
CA LYS A 251 -8.61 6.44 -13.22
C LYS A 251 -10.12 6.55 -13.39
N GLN A 252 -10.69 5.91 -14.41
CA GLN A 252 -12.14 5.89 -14.63
C GLN A 252 -12.89 5.29 -13.44
N LEU A 253 -12.41 4.17 -12.90
CA LEU A 253 -12.96 3.54 -11.70
C LEU A 253 -12.92 4.49 -10.49
N ALA A 254 -11.76 5.10 -10.26
CA ALA A 254 -11.57 6.04 -9.17
C ALA A 254 -12.46 7.28 -9.30
N GLU A 255 -12.63 7.82 -10.50
CA GLU A 255 -13.53 8.94 -10.79
C GLU A 255 -14.99 8.58 -10.52
N GLN A 256 -15.45 7.41 -10.96
CA GLN A 256 -16.80 6.92 -10.67
C GLN A 256 -17.06 6.79 -9.17
N MET A 257 -16.09 6.23 -8.44
CA MET A 257 -16.18 6.12 -6.97
C MET A 257 -16.17 7.50 -6.30
N TRP A 258 -15.29 8.38 -6.75
CA TRP A 258 -15.16 9.74 -6.20
C TRP A 258 -16.41 10.61 -6.42
N GLN A 259 -17.06 10.50 -7.57
CA GLN A 259 -18.31 11.19 -7.86
C GLN A 259 -19.44 10.77 -6.91
N ARG A 260 -19.51 9.50 -6.52
CA ARG A 260 -20.51 8.95 -5.60
C ARG A 260 -20.16 9.18 -4.12
N ALA A 261 -18.92 9.51 -3.82
CA ALA A 261 -18.45 9.66 -2.45
C ALA A 261 -18.99 10.93 -1.79
N ALA A 262 -19.49 10.81 -0.57
CA ALA A 262 -19.70 11.94 0.32
C ALA A 262 -18.34 12.43 0.85
N LYS A 263 -18.10 13.74 0.78
CA LYS A 263 -16.85 14.42 1.13
C LYS A 263 -17.10 15.52 2.17
N GLY A 264 -16.04 16.04 2.78
CA GLY A 264 -16.14 17.15 3.73
C GLY A 264 -17.14 16.87 4.85
N ALA A 265 -17.92 17.86 5.22
CA ALA A 265 -18.93 17.76 6.28
C ALA A 265 -19.98 16.66 6.04
N ALA A 266 -20.40 16.42 4.78
CA ALA A 266 -21.34 15.37 4.46
C ALA A 266 -20.75 13.97 4.69
N GLY A 267 -19.49 13.75 4.30
CA GLY A 267 -18.78 12.51 4.57
C GLY A 267 -18.53 12.28 6.06
N ALA A 268 -18.14 13.32 6.79
CA ALA A 268 -17.99 13.26 8.25
C ALA A 268 -19.32 12.90 8.95
N ALA A 269 -20.45 13.48 8.49
CA ALA A 269 -21.78 13.15 9.01
C ALA A 269 -22.14 11.67 8.79
N LEU A 270 -21.80 11.10 7.62
CA LEU A 270 -22.01 9.68 7.32
C LEU A 270 -21.15 8.79 8.23
N LEU A 271 -19.88 9.11 8.47
CA LEU A 271 -19.04 8.38 9.42
C LEU A 271 -19.60 8.44 10.85
N ARG A 272 -20.06 9.61 11.29
CA ARG A 272 -20.70 9.77 12.61
C ARG A 272 -22.00 8.98 12.72
N LYS A 273 -22.74 8.82 11.61
CA LYS A 273 -23.91 7.93 11.58
C LYS A 273 -23.47 6.48 11.81
N CYS A 274 -22.44 5.98 11.11
CA CYS A 274 -21.91 4.64 11.33
C CYS A 274 -21.45 4.42 12.79
N LEU A 275 -20.85 5.44 13.43
CA LEU A 275 -20.45 5.38 14.85
C LEU A 275 -21.62 5.25 15.83
N LYS A 276 -22.81 5.72 15.47
CA LYS A 276 -24.03 5.66 16.31
C LYS A 276 -24.83 4.37 16.10
N GLU A 277 -24.59 3.65 15.01
CA GLU A 277 -25.29 2.39 14.74
C GLU A 277 -24.91 1.36 15.82
N PRO A 278 -25.94 0.63 16.36
CA PRO A 278 -25.66 -0.42 17.32
C PRO A 278 -24.83 -1.52 16.65
N PRO A 279 -23.95 -2.21 17.38
CA PRO A 279 -23.30 -3.41 16.87
C PRO A 279 -24.39 -4.48 16.64
N ILE A 280 -24.68 -4.77 15.39
CA ILE A 280 -25.62 -5.84 15.00
C ILE A 280 -25.01 -7.19 15.34
#